data_a778ae80d499beecda567d72d871e0f5
#
_entry.id   a778ae80d499beecda567d72d871e0f5
#
_cell.length_a   1.000
_cell.length_b   1.000
_cell.length_c   1.000
_cell.angle_alpha   90.00
_cell.angle_beta   90.00
_cell.angle_gamma   90.00
#
_symmetry.space_group_name_H-M   'P 1'
#
loop_
_entity.id
_entity.type
_entity.pdbx_description
1 polymer ?
#
loop_
_entity_poly.entity_id
_entity_poly.type
_entity_poly.pdbx_seq_one_letter_code
_entity_poly.pdbx_strand_id
1 'polypeptide(L)'
;MLGVSRDHIQVGMAANLRDFVLTNSDGKEVKGSEVLLHDGTPVAYASAPTETINYVSAHDNETLFDNVSLKAPMSIPVTERCRINQLATSIIALSQGIPFFHSGDEILRSKSLDRDSYNSGDWFNRLDFSYNSNNWGVGLPPREKNEKNWPLMKPRLGDPSFKPQKSDILATLENFLNLLRIRYSSPLFRLRTANDIQERVRFHNTGPSWVRGVIAMSIEDGQDGVSGLSQLDPMYSYIVVVVNASPNEVSFVNHSLQSRNLQLHPVQVASSDEVVKRSKCEASSGCFVVPGRTTSVFVEPR
;
A
#
# COMPACT_ATOMS: atom_id res chain seq x y z
N MET A 1 7.59 17.77 -4.21
CA MET A 1 8.12 16.45 -3.80
C MET A 1 7.01 15.47 -3.40
N LEU A 2 6.17 15.73 -2.37
CA LEU A 2 5.12 14.78 -1.94
C LEU A 2 4.03 14.52 -3.02
N GLY A 3 3.62 15.53 -3.79
CA GLY A 3 2.68 15.38 -4.90
C GLY A 3 3.22 14.45 -5.99
N VAL A 4 4.47 14.62 -6.40
CA VAL A 4 5.13 13.75 -7.38
C VAL A 4 5.18 12.31 -6.90
N SER A 5 5.52 12.07 -5.61
CA SER A 5 5.52 10.71 -5.04
C SER A 5 4.12 10.08 -5.07
N ARG A 6 3.07 10.87 -4.82
CA ARG A 6 1.70 10.41 -4.93
C ARG A 6 1.38 10.00 -6.37
N ASP A 7 1.73 10.83 -7.34
CA ASP A 7 1.48 10.56 -8.76
C ASP A 7 2.19 9.26 -9.20
N HIS A 8 3.44 9.04 -8.74
CA HIS A 8 4.17 7.78 -8.97
C HIS A 8 3.42 6.56 -8.40
N ILE A 9 2.90 6.67 -7.16
CA ILE A 9 2.15 5.58 -6.53
C ILE A 9 0.84 5.31 -7.29
N GLN A 10 0.10 6.36 -7.68
CA GLN A 10 -1.14 6.21 -8.45
C GLN A 10 -0.90 5.51 -9.79
N VAL A 11 0.16 5.88 -10.51
CA VAL A 11 0.56 5.19 -11.74
C VAL A 11 0.87 3.71 -11.47
N GLY A 12 1.62 3.40 -10.40
CA GLY A 12 1.89 2.03 -9.97
C GLY A 12 0.61 1.25 -9.64
N MET A 13 -0.32 1.89 -8.92
CA MET A 13 -1.62 1.27 -8.59
C MET A 13 -2.48 1.00 -9.82
N ALA A 14 -2.28 1.73 -10.92
CA ALA A 14 -2.89 1.49 -12.23
C ALA A 14 -2.03 0.56 -13.13
N ALA A 15 -1.22 -0.33 -12.53
CA ALA A 15 -0.38 -1.31 -13.22
C ALA A 15 0.70 -0.70 -14.13
N ASN A 16 1.24 0.47 -13.79
CA ASN A 16 2.26 1.17 -14.59
C ASN A 16 1.90 1.29 -16.09
N LEU A 17 0.63 1.40 -16.41
CA LEU A 17 0.17 1.52 -17.80
C LEU A 17 0.56 2.88 -18.37
N ARG A 18 1.34 2.86 -19.45
CA ARG A 18 1.87 4.07 -20.10
C ARG A 18 0.79 5.01 -20.64
N ASP A 19 -0.33 4.45 -21.08
CA ASP A 19 -1.44 5.22 -21.68
C ASP A 19 -2.59 5.47 -20.68
N PHE A 20 -2.48 5.03 -19.44
CA PHE A 20 -3.46 5.33 -18.39
C PHE A 20 -3.51 6.83 -18.11
N VAL A 21 -4.70 7.42 -18.23
CA VAL A 21 -4.91 8.85 -18.03
C VAL A 21 -5.35 9.11 -16.58
N LEU A 22 -4.66 10.02 -15.91
CA LEU A 22 -4.98 10.44 -14.53
C LEU A 22 -4.80 11.95 -14.38
N THR A 23 -5.45 12.50 -13.35
CA THR A 23 -5.20 13.90 -12.94
C THR A 23 -4.05 13.93 -11.93
N ASN A 24 -2.96 14.60 -12.28
CA ASN A 24 -1.78 14.71 -11.41
C ASN A 24 -1.95 15.70 -10.25
N SER A 25 -0.90 15.87 -9.44
CA SER A 25 -0.87 16.77 -8.29
C SER A 25 -1.08 18.25 -8.64
N ASP A 26 -0.79 18.64 -9.88
CA ASP A 26 -0.98 20.02 -10.36
C ASP A 26 -2.37 20.25 -10.95
N GLY A 27 -3.22 19.22 -11.02
CA GLY A 27 -4.56 19.28 -11.60
C GLY A 27 -4.59 19.13 -13.11
N LYS A 28 -3.50 18.66 -13.72
CA LYS A 28 -3.41 18.41 -15.16
C LYS A 28 -3.75 16.95 -15.44
N GLU A 29 -4.51 16.74 -16.52
CA GLU A 29 -4.70 15.42 -17.09
C GLU A 29 -3.42 15.01 -17.83
N VAL A 30 -2.86 13.87 -17.45
CA VAL A 30 -1.60 13.35 -18.00
C VAL A 30 -1.70 11.85 -18.21
N LYS A 31 -0.93 11.31 -19.15
CA LYS A 31 -0.71 9.88 -19.28
C LYS A 31 0.31 9.38 -18.27
N GLY A 32 0.24 8.09 -17.91
CA GLY A 32 1.23 7.46 -17.04
C GLY A 32 2.67 7.66 -17.55
N SER A 33 2.89 7.60 -18.86
CA SER A 33 4.20 7.84 -19.48
C SER A 33 4.69 9.30 -19.42
N GLU A 34 3.83 10.25 -19.08
CA GLU A 34 4.18 11.67 -18.89
C GLU A 34 4.51 11.97 -17.42
N VAL A 35 4.26 11.03 -16.52
CA VAL A 35 4.71 11.10 -15.11
C VAL A 35 6.17 10.63 -15.07
N LEU A 36 7.09 11.53 -14.66
CA LEU A 36 8.52 11.29 -14.78
C LEU A 36 9.19 11.08 -13.44
N LEU A 37 10.21 10.23 -13.40
CA LEU A 37 11.19 10.12 -12.33
C LEU A 37 12.12 11.36 -12.29
N HIS A 38 12.97 11.47 -11.28
CA HIS A 38 13.90 12.59 -11.14
C HIS A 38 14.94 12.69 -12.26
N ASP A 39 15.24 11.59 -12.92
CA ASP A 39 16.15 11.52 -14.05
C ASP A 39 15.48 11.75 -15.42
N GLY A 40 14.18 12.05 -15.40
CA GLY A 40 13.38 12.26 -16.61
C GLY A 40 12.85 10.98 -17.26
N THR A 41 13.09 9.82 -16.67
CA THR A 41 12.57 8.55 -17.17
C THR A 41 11.06 8.45 -16.86
N PRO A 42 10.20 7.98 -17.81
CA PRO A 42 8.80 7.72 -17.55
C PRO A 42 8.61 6.70 -16.42
N VAL A 43 7.68 6.95 -15.50
CA VAL A 43 7.29 6.01 -14.45
C VAL A 43 6.57 4.81 -15.06
N ALA A 44 5.62 5.07 -15.97
CA ALA A 44 4.85 4.02 -16.61
C ALA A 44 5.45 3.60 -17.95
N TYR A 45 5.53 2.29 -18.15
CA TYR A 45 6.11 1.67 -19.34
C TYR A 45 5.25 0.54 -19.92
N ALA A 46 4.32 -0.01 -19.15
CA ALA A 46 3.57 -1.20 -19.51
C ALA A 46 2.46 -0.89 -20.54
N SER A 47 2.25 -1.81 -21.47
CA SER A 47 1.11 -1.80 -22.42
C SER A 47 -0.07 -2.61 -21.89
N ALA A 48 0.22 -3.59 -21.00
CA ALA A 48 -0.76 -4.46 -20.38
C ALA A 48 -0.43 -4.68 -18.90
N PRO A 49 -1.42 -4.95 -18.04
CA PRO A 49 -1.20 -5.15 -16.60
C PRO A 49 -0.35 -6.37 -16.26
N THR A 50 -0.16 -7.29 -17.20
CA THR A 50 0.71 -8.47 -17.06
C THR A 50 2.18 -8.20 -17.35
N GLU A 51 2.53 -7.03 -17.85
CA GLU A 51 3.91 -6.63 -18.15
C GLU A 51 4.61 -5.96 -16.96
N THR A 52 3.93 -5.80 -15.83
CA THR A 52 4.44 -5.12 -14.65
C THR A 52 4.30 -5.97 -13.40
N ILE A 53 5.28 -5.83 -12.50
CA ILE A 53 5.27 -6.43 -11.16
C ILE A 53 5.37 -5.29 -10.15
N ASN A 54 4.35 -5.14 -9.32
CA ASN A 54 4.32 -4.16 -8.25
C ASN A 54 4.91 -4.74 -6.97
N TYR A 55 5.89 -4.08 -6.38
CA TYR A 55 6.48 -4.48 -5.10
C TYR A 55 6.97 -3.26 -4.31
N VAL A 56 7.17 -3.44 -3.03
CA VAL A 56 7.67 -2.42 -2.11
C VAL A 56 9.02 -2.82 -1.51
N SER A 57 9.35 -4.08 -1.52
CA SER A 57 10.65 -4.62 -1.12
C SER A 57 11.01 -5.87 -1.92
N ALA A 58 12.30 -6.16 -2.03
CA ALA A 58 12.83 -7.35 -2.67
C ALA A 58 14.01 -7.89 -1.85
N HIS A 59 14.72 -8.91 -2.35
CA HIS A 59 15.87 -9.50 -1.65
C HIS A 59 17.07 -8.53 -1.54
N ASP A 60 17.21 -7.60 -2.47
CA ASP A 60 18.21 -6.53 -2.41
C ASP A 60 17.78 -5.42 -1.44
N ASN A 61 18.76 -4.66 -0.97
CA ASN A 61 18.60 -3.56 -0.03
C ASN A 61 18.02 -4.00 1.33
N GLU A 62 17.50 -3.05 2.09
CA GLU A 62 16.83 -3.29 3.37
C GLU A 62 15.49 -4.02 3.15
N THR A 63 15.06 -4.84 4.12
CA THR A 63 13.68 -5.31 4.15
C THR A 63 12.72 -4.13 4.34
N LEU A 64 11.44 -4.33 4.09
CA LEU A 64 10.44 -3.28 4.28
C LEU A 64 10.46 -2.74 5.72
N PHE A 65 10.46 -3.63 6.73
CA PHE A 65 10.48 -3.22 8.13
C PHE A 65 11.78 -2.50 8.52
N ASP A 66 12.93 -2.96 8.01
CA ASP A 66 14.21 -2.28 8.23
C ASP A 66 14.21 -0.88 7.62
N ASN A 67 13.69 -0.73 6.40
CA ASN A 67 13.57 0.56 5.72
C ASN A 67 12.65 1.53 6.47
N VAL A 68 11.49 1.05 6.95
CA VAL A 68 10.58 1.82 7.81
C VAL A 68 11.29 2.26 9.08
N SER A 69 12.06 1.36 9.71
CA SER A 69 12.77 1.65 10.94
C SER A 69 13.91 2.65 10.76
N LEU A 70 14.52 2.70 9.58
CA LEU A 70 15.54 3.70 9.23
C LEU A 70 14.95 5.08 8.94
N LYS A 71 13.85 5.14 8.22
CA LYS A 71 13.29 6.40 7.68
C LYS A 71 12.26 7.06 8.59
N ALA A 72 11.52 6.30 9.37
CA ALA A 72 10.56 6.85 10.31
C ALA A 72 11.27 7.53 11.50
N PRO A 73 10.65 8.56 12.11
CA PRO A 73 11.21 9.22 13.30
C PRO A 73 11.57 8.23 14.40
N MET A 74 12.67 8.50 15.13
CA MET A 74 13.10 7.66 16.25
C MET A 74 12.04 7.55 17.34
N SER A 75 11.26 8.60 17.54
CA SER A 75 10.29 8.74 18.62
C SER A 75 8.99 7.98 18.44
N ILE A 76 8.70 7.44 17.24
CA ILE A 76 7.45 6.71 17.05
C ILE A 76 7.57 5.28 17.60
N PRO A 77 6.50 4.74 18.23
CA PRO A 77 6.51 3.39 18.78
C PRO A 77 6.57 2.32 17.69
N VAL A 78 6.97 1.11 18.06
CA VAL A 78 7.04 -0.03 17.13
C VAL A 78 5.70 -0.33 16.47
N THR A 79 4.59 -0.18 17.19
CA THR A 79 3.24 -0.35 16.66
C THR A 79 2.94 0.56 15.46
N GLU A 80 3.39 1.82 15.49
CA GLU A 80 3.29 2.73 14.36
C GLU A 80 4.19 2.31 13.18
N ARG A 81 5.38 1.76 13.45
CA ARG A 81 6.26 1.19 12.43
C ARG A 81 5.60 -0.01 11.73
N CYS A 82 4.94 -0.87 12.51
CA CYS A 82 4.16 -1.98 11.98
C CYS A 82 3.01 -1.49 11.08
N ARG A 83 2.30 -0.44 11.48
CA ARG A 83 1.24 0.15 10.64
C ARG A 83 1.78 0.76 9.34
N ILE A 84 2.96 1.38 9.36
CA ILE A 84 3.60 1.88 8.13
C ILE A 84 3.96 0.71 7.20
N ASN A 85 4.46 -0.40 7.75
CA ASN A 85 4.74 -1.62 6.97
C ASN A 85 3.45 -2.18 6.34
N GLN A 86 2.37 -2.30 7.12
CA GLN A 86 1.06 -2.74 6.65
C GLN A 86 0.48 -1.82 5.56
N LEU A 87 0.65 -0.51 5.72
CA LEU A 87 0.21 0.47 4.73
C LEU A 87 0.92 0.26 3.38
N ALA A 88 2.23 0.04 3.40
CA ALA A 88 3.01 -0.19 2.19
C ALA A 88 2.60 -1.49 1.47
N THR A 89 2.43 -2.59 2.21
CA THR A 89 1.95 -3.85 1.64
C THR A 89 0.52 -3.76 1.12
N SER A 90 -0.34 -2.93 1.75
CA SER A 90 -1.72 -2.73 1.31
C SER A 90 -1.81 -2.05 -0.06
N ILE A 91 -0.95 -1.09 -0.35
CA ILE A 91 -0.87 -0.45 -1.66
C ILE A 91 -0.58 -1.50 -2.73
N ILE A 92 0.40 -2.39 -2.49
CA ILE A 92 0.75 -3.45 -3.43
C ILE A 92 -0.41 -4.46 -3.59
N ALA A 93 -1.00 -4.89 -2.46
CA ALA A 93 -2.09 -5.88 -2.47
C ALA A 93 -3.34 -5.39 -3.23
N LEU A 94 -3.62 -4.09 -3.18
CA LEU A 94 -4.85 -3.50 -3.74
C LEU A 94 -4.63 -2.78 -5.08
N SER A 95 -3.41 -2.82 -5.62
CA SER A 95 -3.08 -2.31 -6.96
C SER A 95 -3.55 -3.24 -8.06
N GLN A 96 -3.77 -2.69 -9.26
CA GLN A 96 -3.87 -3.46 -10.48
C GLN A 96 -2.51 -4.05 -10.87
N GLY A 97 -2.48 -5.00 -11.80
CA GLY A 97 -1.26 -5.69 -12.20
C GLY A 97 -0.89 -6.85 -11.26
N ILE A 98 0.36 -7.28 -11.31
CA ILE A 98 0.85 -8.44 -10.56
C ILE A 98 1.51 -7.96 -9.25
N PRO A 99 0.94 -8.29 -8.08
CA PRO A 99 1.58 -7.99 -6.80
C PRO A 99 2.71 -8.99 -6.53
N PHE A 100 3.82 -8.48 -6.05
CA PHE A 100 4.94 -9.28 -5.58
C PHE A 100 5.25 -8.89 -4.14
N PHE A 101 5.34 -9.88 -3.26
CA PHE A 101 5.69 -9.69 -1.85
C PHE A 101 7.00 -10.41 -1.55
N HIS A 102 7.94 -9.70 -0.96
CA HIS A 102 9.16 -10.31 -0.47
C HIS A 102 8.82 -11.16 0.77
N SER A 103 9.27 -12.43 0.74
CA SER A 103 9.00 -13.38 1.83
C SER A 103 9.43 -12.81 3.17
N GLY A 104 8.48 -12.66 4.08
CA GLY A 104 8.67 -12.08 5.41
C GLY A 104 8.14 -10.66 5.58
N ASP A 105 7.71 -9.95 4.53
CA ASP A 105 7.06 -8.64 4.67
C ASP A 105 5.81 -8.75 5.56
N GLU A 106 5.09 -9.88 5.47
CA GLU A 106 3.90 -10.20 6.25
C GLU A 106 4.17 -10.44 7.74
N ILE A 107 5.42 -10.71 8.10
CA ILE A 107 5.86 -10.97 9.49
C ILE A 107 6.92 -9.99 9.98
N LEU A 108 7.01 -8.81 9.35
CA LEU A 108 7.95 -7.74 9.72
C LEU A 108 9.42 -8.16 9.63
N ARG A 109 9.78 -9.05 8.68
CA ARG A 109 11.15 -9.56 8.53
C ARG A 109 12.18 -8.46 8.61
N SER A 110 13.22 -8.69 9.41
CA SER A 110 14.40 -7.83 9.49
C SER A 110 15.66 -8.60 9.09
N LYS A 111 16.57 -7.92 8.43
CA LYS A 111 17.96 -8.34 8.24
C LYS A 111 18.90 -7.59 9.19
N SER A 112 18.39 -7.15 10.35
CA SER A 112 19.13 -6.33 11.31
C SER A 112 19.75 -5.07 10.67
N LEU A 113 18.98 -4.44 9.76
CA LEU A 113 19.38 -3.28 8.94
C LEU A 113 20.47 -3.56 7.90
N ASP A 114 20.81 -4.82 7.63
CA ASP A 114 21.79 -5.17 6.59
C ASP A 114 21.20 -4.90 5.19
N ARG A 115 21.84 -3.98 4.49
CA ARG A 115 21.42 -3.57 3.16
C ARG A 115 21.85 -4.54 2.06
N ASP A 116 22.97 -5.25 2.28
CA ASP A 116 23.58 -6.11 1.28
C ASP A 116 23.99 -7.45 1.91
N SER A 117 22.98 -8.24 2.21
CA SER A 117 23.09 -9.42 3.06
C SER A 117 23.37 -10.73 2.30
N TYR A 118 23.62 -10.72 0.99
CA TYR A 118 23.72 -11.94 0.21
C TYR A 118 24.86 -12.87 0.69
N ASN A 119 25.94 -12.30 1.23
CA ASN A 119 27.09 -13.03 1.80
C ASN A 119 27.27 -12.80 3.31
N SER A 120 26.27 -12.27 4.01
CA SER A 120 26.31 -12.07 5.47
C SER A 120 25.94 -13.31 6.26
N GLY A 121 25.58 -14.42 5.57
CA GLY A 121 25.21 -15.70 6.16
C GLY A 121 23.75 -15.77 6.60
N ASP A 122 23.36 -16.99 7.02
CA ASP A 122 21.98 -17.31 7.39
C ASP A 122 21.50 -16.53 8.61
N TRP A 123 22.42 -16.11 9.47
CA TRP A 123 22.13 -15.35 10.67
C TRP A 123 21.35 -14.05 10.39
N PHE A 124 21.75 -13.33 9.34
CA PHE A 124 21.07 -12.09 8.92
C PHE A 124 19.87 -12.35 8.00
N ASN A 125 19.82 -13.50 7.34
CA ASN A 125 18.80 -13.81 6.33
C ASN A 125 17.66 -14.71 6.83
N ARG A 126 17.69 -15.10 8.09
CA ARG A 126 16.72 -16.00 8.72
C ARG A 126 15.29 -15.49 8.61
N LEU A 127 14.37 -16.41 8.33
CA LEU A 127 12.93 -16.28 8.50
C LEU A 127 12.49 -17.11 9.71
N ASP A 128 11.69 -16.53 10.61
CA ASP A 128 11.19 -17.23 11.79
C ASP A 128 9.67 -17.38 11.73
N PHE A 129 9.21 -18.48 11.16
CA PHE A 129 7.78 -18.82 11.09
C PHE A 129 7.20 -19.35 12.39
N SER A 130 7.95 -19.34 13.51
CA SER A 130 7.39 -19.51 14.85
C SER A 130 6.74 -18.22 15.36
N TYR A 131 6.99 -17.09 14.66
CA TYR A 131 6.51 -15.75 15.01
C TYR A 131 7.02 -15.23 16.36
N ASN A 132 8.04 -15.86 16.93
CA ASN A 132 8.63 -15.40 18.21
C ASN A 132 9.67 -14.30 17.99
N SER A 133 10.18 -14.16 16.76
CA SER A 133 11.16 -13.16 16.38
C SER A 133 10.95 -12.77 14.93
N ASN A 134 11.23 -11.51 14.60
CA ASN A 134 11.32 -11.04 13.21
C ASN A 134 12.78 -10.88 12.73
N ASN A 135 13.74 -11.38 13.49
CA ASN A 135 15.17 -11.26 13.28
C ASN A 135 15.77 -9.85 13.51
N TRP A 136 15.04 -8.94 14.18
CA TRP A 136 15.56 -7.62 14.56
C TRP A 136 16.65 -7.72 15.61
N GLY A 137 17.77 -6.99 15.41
CA GLY A 137 18.81 -6.85 16.41
C GLY A 137 19.63 -8.12 16.68
N VAL A 138 19.74 -9.03 15.71
CA VAL A 138 20.58 -10.24 15.82
C VAL A 138 22.08 -9.95 15.77
N GLY A 139 22.46 -8.75 15.38
CA GLY A 139 23.85 -8.30 15.34
C GLY A 139 23.96 -6.99 14.55
N LEU A 140 25.14 -6.36 14.64
CA LEU A 140 25.49 -5.24 13.79
C LEU A 140 25.91 -5.79 12.40
N PRO A 141 25.36 -5.27 11.31
CA PRO A 141 25.71 -5.74 9.97
C PRO A 141 27.21 -5.73 9.67
N PRO A 142 27.70 -6.63 8.79
CA PRO A 142 29.12 -6.76 8.49
C PRO A 142 29.77 -5.43 8.09
N ARG A 143 30.97 -5.20 8.59
CA ARG A 143 31.74 -3.94 8.45
C ARG A 143 31.94 -3.55 7.01
N GLU A 144 32.32 -4.50 6.16
CA GLU A 144 32.75 -4.27 4.78
C GLU A 144 31.78 -3.40 3.98
N LYS A 145 30.47 -3.61 4.16
CA LYS A 145 29.42 -2.93 3.40
C LYS A 145 28.61 -1.91 4.22
N ASN A 146 28.65 -2.02 5.55
CA ASN A 146 27.75 -1.28 6.42
C ASN A 146 28.43 -0.26 7.35
N GLU A 147 29.77 -0.24 7.48
CA GLU A 147 30.49 0.57 8.47
C GLU A 147 30.07 2.03 8.46
N LYS A 148 29.95 2.64 7.29
CA LYS A 148 29.53 4.04 7.13
C LYS A 148 28.12 4.33 7.69
N ASN A 149 27.27 3.33 7.76
CA ASN A 149 25.89 3.41 8.24
C ASN A 149 25.77 3.03 9.74
N TRP A 150 26.81 2.46 10.35
CA TRP A 150 26.78 2.06 11.76
C TRP A 150 26.36 3.17 12.73
N PRO A 151 26.75 4.45 12.55
CA PRO A 151 26.24 5.53 13.41
C PRO A 151 24.72 5.66 13.40
N LEU A 152 24.08 5.33 12.28
CA LEU A 152 22.62 5.34 12.14
C LEU A 152 21.98 4.04 12.68
N MET A 153 22.67 2.91 12.54
CA MET A 153 22.16 1.56 12.89
C MET A 153 22.28 1.29 14.40
N LYS A 154 23.43 1.59 15.02
CA LYS A 154 23.69 1.29 16.43
C LYS A 154 22.63 1.79 17.41
N PRO A 155 22.19 3.06 17.36
CA PRO A 155 21.16 3.54 18.29
C PRO A 155 19.81 2.86 18.10
N ARG A 156 19.47 2.40 16.88
CA ARG A 156 18.21 1.69 16.60
C ARG A 156 18.26 0.24 17.04
N LEU A 157 19.34 -0.45 16.71
CA LEU A 157 19.51 -1.87 17.09
C LEU A 157 19.73 -2.05 18.59
N GLY A 158 20.31 -1.05 19.26
CA GLY A 158 20.51 -1.04 20.72
C GLY A 158 19.27 -0.63 21.54
N ASP A 159 18.24 -0.10 20.88
CA ASP A 159 17.00 0.33 21.54
C ASP A 159 15.94 -0.78 21.47
N PRO A 160 15.57 -1.42 22.60
CA PRO A 160 14.59 -2.50 22.62
C PRO A 160 13.18 -2.05 22.18
N SER A 161 12.88 -0.75 22.19
CA SER A 161 11.58 -0.22 21.72
C SER A 161 11.35 -0.39 20.21
N PHE A 162 12.40 -0.66 19.43
CA PHE A 162 12.31 -0.95 18.01
C PHE A 162 11.93 -2.40 17.70
N LYS A 163 12.08 -3.30 18.67
CA LYS A 163 11.88 -4.73 18.45
C LYS A 163 10.40 -5.09 18.53
N PRO A 164 9.78 -5.60 17.44
CA PRO A 164 8.42 -6.08 17.48
C PRO A 164 8.26 -7.25 18.44
N GLN A 165 7.12 -7.29 19.12
CA GLN A 165 6.69 -8.42 19.92
C GLN A 165 5.92 -9.42 19.04
N LYS A 166 5.71 -10.64 19.56
CA LYS A 166 4.90 -11.66 18.86
C LYS A 166 3.50 -11.16 18.48
N SER A 167 2.87 -10.36 19.33
CA SER A 167 1.58 -9.74 19.05
C SER A 167 1.63 -8.81 17.81
N ASP A 168 2.70 -8.02 17.65
CA ASP A 168 2.87 -7.12 16.51
C ASP A 168 3.05 -7.92 15.21
N ILE A 169 3.83 -9.01 15.27
CA ILE A 169 4.07 -9.90 14.13
C ILE A 169 2.76 -10.57 13.70
N LEU A 170 2.01 -11.13 14.64
CA LEU A 170 0.73 -11.80 14.36
C LEU A 170 -0.33 -10.84 13.84
N ALA A 171 -0.41 -9.64 14.40
CA ALA A 171 -1.33 -8.60 13.92
C ALA A 171 -0.99 -8.16 12.48
N THR A 172 0.31 -8.08 12.14
CA THR A 172 0.75 -7.76 10.77
C THR A 172 0.43 -8.89 9.80
N LEU A 173 0.66 -10.15 10.20
CA LEU A 173 0.28 -11.32 9.42
C LEU A 173 -1.22 -11.36 9.15
N GLU A 174 -2.05 -11.14 10.17
CA GLU A 174 -3.50 -11.10 10.01
C GLU A 174 -3.94 -9.99 9.05
N ASN A 175 -3.38 -8.79 9.19
CA ASN A 175 -3.63 -7.69 8.26
C ASN A 175 -3.29 -8.08 6.82
N PHE A 176 -2.13 -8.69 6.59
CA PHE A 176 -1.70 -9.16 5.28
C PHE A 176 -2.68 -10.21 4.69
N LEU A 177 -3.07 -11.20 5.49
CA LEU A 177 -4.05 -12.21 5.07
C LEU A 177 -5.43 -11.59 4.74
N ASN A 178 -5.85 -10.58 5.49
CA ASN A 178 -7.07 -9.82 5.21
C ASN A 178 -6.97 -9.06 3.89
N LEU A 179 -5.84 -8.44 3.58
CA LEU A 179 -5.60 -7.79 2.29
C LEU A 179 -5.70 -8.78 1.12
N LEU A 180 -5.14 -9.99 1.27
CA LEU A 180 -5.27 -11.04 0.26
C LEU A 180 -6.73 -11.49 0.11
N ARG A 181 -7.48 -11.67 1.21
CA ARG A 181 -8.92 -12.00 1.16
C ARG A 181 -9.71 -10.92 0.43
N ILE A 182 -9.44 -9.63 0.71
CA ILE A 182 -10.06 -8.50 0.00
C ILE A 182 -9.73 -8.55 -1.49
N ARG A 183 -8.45 -8.71 -1.85
CA ARG A 183 -8.05 -8.80 -3.26
C ARG A 183 -8.74 -9.94 -4.00
N TYR A 184 -8.90 -11.10 -3.35
CA TYR A 184 -9.55 -12.27 -3.96
C TYR A 184 -11.07 -12.21 -3.92
N SER A 185 -11.68 -11.36 -3.10
CA SER A 185 -13.14 -11.23 -3.00
C SER A 185 -13.77 -10.66 -4.27
N SER A 186 -13.01 -9.95 -5.10
CA SER A 186 -13.52 -9.30 -6.30
C SER A 186 -12.53 -9.42 -7.48
N PRO A 187 -13.01 -9.73 -8.69
CA PRO A 187 -12.21 -9.68 -9.92
C PRO A 187 -11.78 -8.23 -10.26
N LEU A 188 -12.46 -7.21 -9.74
CA LEU A 188 -12.16 -5.80 -9.99
C LEU A 188 -10.77 -5.39 -9.49
N PHE A 189 -10.21 -6.09 -8.49
CA PHE A 189 -8.80 -5.89 -8.08
C PHE A 189 -7.78 -6.52 -9.03
N ARG A 190 -8.23 -7.25 -10.06
CA ARG A 190 -7.39 -8.06 -10.94
C ARG A 190 -7.86 -7.95 -12.39
N LEU A 191 -8.10 -6.71 -12.85
CA LEU A 191 -8.50 -6.41 -14.22
C LEU A 191 -7.42 -6.90 -15.20
N ARG A 192 -7.86 -7.49 -16.30
CA ARG A 192 -6.98 -8.25 -17.20
C ARG A 192 -6.42 -7.44 -18.37
N THR A 193 -7.05 -6.33 -18.70
CA THR A 193 -6.68 -5.51 -19.85
C THR A 193 -6.41 -4.08 -19.45
N ALA A 194 -5.59 -3.38 -20.24
CA ALA A 194 -5.36 -1.95 -20.07
C ALA A 194 -6.66 -1.14 -20.25
N ASN A 195 -7.52 -1.58 -21.18
CA ASN A 195 -8.81 -0.94 -21.41
C ASN A 195 -9.73 -1.05 -20.19
N ASP A 196 -9.86 -2.25 -19.58
CA ASP A 196 -10.66 -2.40 -18.37
C ASP A 196 -10.16 -1.50 -17.25
N ILE A 197 -8.84 -1.37 -17.09
CA ILE A 197 -8.26 -0.49 -16.06
C ILE A 197 -8.57 0.97 -16.40
N GLN A 198 -8.38 1.41 -17.66
CA GLN A 198 -8.65 2.77 -18.06
C GLN A 198 -10.13 3.14 -17.92
N GLU A 199 -11.05 2.23 -18.17
CA GLU A 199 -12.48 2.49 -18.12
C GLU A 199 -13.03 2.48 -16.69
N ARG A 200 -12.48 1.66 -15.79
CA ARG A 200 -13.04 1.36 -14.47
C ARG A 200 -12.31 2.01 -13.31
N VAL A 201 -10.99 2.23 -13.42
CA VAL A 201 -10.19 2.78 -12.32
C VAL A 201 -10.16 4.30 -12.40
N ARG A 202 -10.41 4.96 -11.27
CA ARG A 202 -10.30 6.42 -11.12
C ARG A 202 -9.57 6.75 -9.84
N PHE A 203 -8.74 7.80 -9.90
CA PHE A 203 -8.15 8.39 -8.71
C PHE A 203 -8.91 9.67 -8.35
N HIS A 204 -9.27 9.74 -7.10
CA HIS A 204 -9.88 10.90 -6.46
C HIS A 204 -8.80 11.63 -5.64
N ASN A 205 -9.17 12.70 -4.92
CA ASN A 205 -8.20 13.48 -4.15
C ASN A 205 -7.00 13.94 -4.99
N THR A 206 -7.28 14.52 -6.14
CA THR A 206 -6.33 14.99 -7.14
C THR A 206 -6.34 16.50 -7.27
N GLY A 207 -5.40 17.07 -8.04
CA GLY A 207 -5.29 18.51 -8.24
C GLY A 207 -4.65 19.24 -7.06
N PRO A 208 -4.55 20.58 -7.12
CA PRO A 208 -3.76 21.37 -6.17
C PRO A 208 -4.32 21.42 -4.74
N SER A 209 -5.61 21.15 -4.55
CA SER A 209 -6.28 21.14 -3.24
C SER A 209 -6.35 19.76 -2.58
N TRP A 210 -5.61 18.77 -3.09
CA TRP A 210 -5.63 17.42 -2.55
C TRP A 210 -5.24 17.34 -1.06
N VAL A 211 -5.89 16.45 -0.32
CA VAL A 211 -5.55 16.15 1.08
C VAL A 211 -4.23 15.38 1.11
N ARG A 212 -3.21 15.97 1.73
CA ARG A 212 -1.85 15.42 1.75
C ARG A 212 -1.79 14.08 2.48
N GLY A 213 -1.04 13.14 1.90
CA GLY A 213 -0.87 11.81 2.47
C GLY A 213 -2.06 10.85 2.22
N VAL A 214 -3.06 11.28 1.44
CA VAL A 214 -4.22 10.44 1.10
C VAL A 214 -4.22 10.10 -0.38
N ILE A 215 -4.39 8.81 -0.68
CA ILE A 215 -4.71 8.29 -2.01
C ILE A 215 -6.10 7.67 -1.93
N ALA A 216 -6.99 8.07 -2.83
CA ALA A 216 -8.31 7.49 -2.98
C ALA A 216 -8.47 6.96 -4.41
N MET A 217 -8.68 5.66 -4.55
CA MET A 217 -8.88 4.98 -5.81
C MET A 217 -10.26 4.33 -5.82
N SER A 218 -11.02 4.49 -6.91
CA SER A 218 -12.23 3.71 -7.11
C SER A 218 -12.10 2.75 -8.28
N ILE A 219 -12.89 1.69 -8.25
CA ILE A 219 -13.05 0.73 -9.34
C ILE A 219 -14.55 0.54 -9.54
N GLU A 220 -15.03 0.88 -10.73
CA GLU A 220 -16.44 0.77 -11.09
C GLU A 220 -16.69 -0.51 -11.89
N ASP A 221 -17.82 -1.15 -11.63
CA ASP A 221 -18.28 -2.29 -12.44
C ASP A 221 -19.54 -1.93 -13.22
N GLY A 222 -19.72 -2.59 -14.36
CA GLY A 222 -20.90 -2.44 -15.19
C GLY A 222 -22.12 -3.18 -14.63
N GLN A 223 -23.21 -3.09 -15.37
CA GLN A 223 -24.46 -3.82 -15.10
C GLN A 223 -24.88 -4.57 -16.35
N ASP A 224 -25.17 -5.87 -16.20
CA ASP A 224 -25.64 -6.68 -17.31
C ASP A 224 -26.93 -6.13 -17.91
N GLY A 225 -26.99 -6.10 -19.25
CA GLY A 225 -28.14 -5.58 -19.98
C GLY A 225 -28.24 -4.06 -20.08
N VAL A 226 -27.28 -3.32 -19.49
CA VAL A 226 -27.19 -1.86 -19.62
C VAL A 226 -26.02 -1.50 -20.54
N SER A 227 -26.19 -0.50 -21.40
CA SER A 227 -25.10 -0.01 -22.26
C SER A 227 -23.98 0.62 -21.43
N GLY A 228 -22.73 0.32 -21.78
CA GLY A 228 -21.55 0.81 -21.08
C GLY A 228 -20.63 -0.31 -20.64
N LEU A 229 -20.14 -0.25 -19.38
CA LEU A 229 -19.25 -1.26 -18.83
C LEU A 229 -19.97 -2.61 -18.65
N SER A 230 -19.32 -3.70 -19.04
CA SER A 230 -19.80 -5.05 -18.75
C SER A 230 -19.70 -5.35 -17.26
N GLN A 231 -20.58 -6.18 -16.75
CA GLN A 231 -20.49 -6.70 -15.38
C GLN A 231 -19.37 -7.75 -15.29
N LEU A 232 -18.45 -7.56 -14.36
CA LEU A 232 -17.36 -8.50 -14.07
C LEU A 232 -17.51 -9.15 -12.68
N ASP A 233 -18.13 -8.43 -11.74
CA ASP A 233 -18.24 -8.84 -10.36
C ASP A 233 -19.72 -9.16 -10.00
N PRO A 234 -20.02 -10.38 -9.52
CA PRO A 234 -21.38 -10.71 -9.09
C PRO A 234 -21.73 -10.09 -7.72
N MET A 235 -20.77 -9.61 -6.93
CA MET A 235 -20.97 -9.19 -5.55
C MET A 235 -20.97 -7.67 -5.38
N TYR A 236 -20.11 -6.96 -6.11
CA TYR A 236 -19.89 -5.53 -5.92
C TYR A 236 -20.07 -4.75 -7.21
N SER A 237 -20.80 -3.64 -7.14
CA SER A 237 -20.94 -2.68 -8.23
C SER A 237 -19.85 -1.61 -8.22
N TYR A 238 -19.28 -1.35 -7.04
CA TYR A 238 -18.29 -0.29 -6.84
C TYR A 238 -17.36 -0.59 -5.66
N ILE A 239 -16.09 -0.25 -5.82
CA ILE A 239 -15.08 -0.39 -4.76
C ILE A 239 -14.35 0.94 -4.62
N VAL A 240 -14.10 1.37 -3.38
CA VAL A 240 -13.26 2.53 -3.07
C VAL A 240 -12.18 2.11 -2.10
N VAL A 241 -10.92 2.34 -2.47
CA VAL A 241 -9.74 2.15 -1.62
C VAL A 241 -9.23 3.51 -1.19
N VAL A 242 -9.20 3.75 0.12
CA VAL A 242 -8.65 4.99 0.69
C VAL A 242 -7.43 4.65 1.54
N VAL A 243 -6.27 5.14 1.12
CA VAL A 243 -4.98 4.99 1.83
C VAL A 243 -4.68 6.28 2.55
N ASN A 244 -4.65 6.27 3.87
CA ASN A 244 -4.22 7.40 4.70
C ASN A 244 -2.83 7.17 5.26
N ALA A 245 -1.81 7.77 4.67
CA ALA A 245 -0.42 7.68 5.12
C ALA A 245 -0.06 8.70 6.21
N SER A 246 -0.97 9.60 6.60
CA SER A 246 -0.73 10.53 7.70
C SER A 246 -0.78 9.80 9.07
N PRO A 247 -0.16 10.34 10.12
CA PRO A 247 -0.29 9.76 11.46
C PRO A 247 -1.68 9.98 12.08
N ASN A 248 -2.45 10.91 11.55
CA ASN A 248 -3.73 11.33 12.10
C ASN A 248 -4.90 10.83 11.24
N GLU A 249 -6.07 10.74 11.85
CA GLU A 249 -7.32 10.55 11.12
C GLU A 249 -7.53 11.69 10.13
N VAL A 250 -8.06 11.38 8.96
CA VAL A 250 -8.40 12.34 7.92
C VAL A 250 -9.84 12.19 7.50
N SER A 251 -10.45 13.32 7.15
CA SER A 251 -11.72 13.39 6.45
C SER A 251 -11.45 13.81 5.01
N PHE A 252 -11.96 13.05 4.08
CA PHE A 252 -11.83 13.29 2.64
C PHE A 252 -13.21 13.29 2.01
N VAL A 253 -13.60 14.40 1.37
CA VAL A 253 -14.90 14.54 0.70
C VAL A 253 -14.71 14.40 -0.81
N ASN A 254 -15.54 13.57 -1.42
CA ASN A 254 -15.64 13.47 -2.87
C ASN A 254 -17.12 13.46 -3.30
N HIS A 255 -17.57 14.57 -3.86
CA HIS A 255 -18.95 14.73 -4.29
C HIS A 255 -19.39 13.78 -5.42
N SER A 256 -18.45 13.27 -6.23
CA SER A 256 -18.77 12.27 -7.26
C SER A 256 -19.14 10.89 -6.67
N LEU A 257 -18.84 10.66 -5.39
CA LEU A 257 -19.18 9.45 -4.65
C LEU A 257 -20.38 9.66 -3.69
N GLN A 258 -21.00 10.84 -3.74
CA GLN A 258 -22.19 11.14 -2.97
C GLN A 258 -23.36 10.24 -3.41
N SER A 259 -24.23 9.89 -2.47
CA SER A 259 -25.40 9.04 -2.65
C SER A 259 -25.11 7.56 -2.99
N ARG A 260 -23.84 7.12 -3.04
CA ARG A 260 -23.51 5.71 -3.14
C ARG A 260 -23.65 5.00 -1.78
N ASN A 261 -24.15 3.78 -1.79
CA ASN A 261 -24.31 2.95 -0.58
C ASN A 261 -23.01 2.20 -0.26
N LEU A 262 -21.94 2.95 -0.01
CA LEU A 262 -20.61 2.42 0.28
C LEU A 262 -20.50 2.04 1.77
N GLN A 263 -20.13 0.82 2.05
CA GLN A 263 -19.89 0.31 3.40
C GLN A 263 -18.49 -0.30 3.52
N LEU A 264 -17.92 -0.28 4.73
CA LEU A 264 -16.61 -0.87 4.98
C LEU A 264 -16.64 -2.36 4.59
N HIS A 265 -15.59 -2.81 3.90
CA HIS A 265 -15.51 -4.17 3.37
C HIS A 265 -15.69 -5.21 4.50
N PRO A 266 -16.52 -6.27 4.30
CA PRO A 266 -16.85 -7.25 5.34
C PRO A 266 -15.63 -7.88 6.03
N VAL A 267 -14.53 -8.11 5.30
CA VAL A 267 -13.26 -8.60 5.88
C VAL A 267 -12.68 -7.60 6.89
N GLN A 268 -12.78 -6.30 6.63
CA GLN A 268 -12.29 -5.28 7.57
C GLN A 268 -13.24 -5.08 8.74
N VAL A 269 -14.54 -5.23 8.55
CA VAL A 269 -15.52 -5.24 9.65
C VAL A 269 -15.27 -6.41 10.61
N ALA A 270 -14.89 -7.57 10.08
CA ALA A 270 -14.61 -8.78 10.88
C ALA A 270 -13.16 -8.84 11.40
N SER A 271 -12.29 -7.90 11.04
CA SER A 271 -10.88 -7.88 11.45
C SER A 271 -10.72 -7.68 12.96
N SER A 272 -9.61 -8.17 13.53
CA SER A 272 -9.18 -7.82 14.90
C SER A 272 -8.58 -6.41 15.00
N ASP A 273 -8.28 -5.73 13.87
CA ASP A 273 -7.79 -4.35 13.86
C ASP A 273 -8.90 -3.35 14.17
N GLU A 274 -9.03 -2.98 15.44
CA GLU A 274 -10.01 -1.99 15.91
C GLU A 274 -9.80 -0.59 15.30
N VAL A 275 -8.62 -0.32 14.74
CA VAL A 275 -8.35 0.98 14.10
C VAL A 275 -9.07 1.05 12.75
N VAL A 276 -8.95 0.03 11.89
CA VAL A 276 -9.60 0.03 10.57
C VAL A 276 -11.12 0.04 10.68
N LYS A 277 -11.69 -0.59 11.71
CA LYS A 277 -13.15 -0.61 11.97
C LYS A 277 -13.76 0.78 12.19
N ARG A 278 -12.96 1.77 12.59
CA ARG A 278 -13.42 3.17 12.77
C ARG A 278 -13.61 3.91 11.46
N SER A 279 -13.19 3.32 10.34
CA SER A 279 -13.37 3.92 9.02
C SER A 279 -14.84 4.00 8.65
N LYS A 280 -15.25 5.14 8.08
CA LYS A 280 -16.65 5.44 7.74
C LYS A 280 -16.75 6.10 6.38
N CYS A 281 -17.86 5.84 5.69
CA CYS A 281 -18.30 6.59 4.54
C CYS A 281 -19.69 7.13 4.82
N GLU A 282 -19.88 8.43 4.63
CA GLU A 282 -21.18 9.11 4.77
C GLU A 282 -21.74 9.36 3.36
N ALA A 283 -22.78 8.62 2.99
CA ALA A 283 -23.37 8.67 1.66
C ALA A 283 -23.93 10.05 1.30
N SER A 284 -24.51 10.76 2.27
CA SER A 284 -25.14 12.08 2.06
C SER A 284 -24.15 13.15 1.60
N SER A 285 -22.90 13.07 2.03
CA SER A 285 -21.84 14.05 1.75
C SER A 285 -20.75 13.51 0.82
N GLY A 286 -20.65 12.18 0.64
CA GLY A 286 -19.49 11.53 0.00
C GLY A 286 -18.22 11.67 0.84
N CYS A 287 -18.37 11.81 2.18
CA CYS A 287 -17.24 11.96 3.10
C CYS A 287 -16.72 10.62 3.58
N PHE A 288 -15.43 10.43 3.45
CA PHE A 288 -14.70 9.29 4.00
C PHE A 288 -13.87 9.73 5.19
N VAL A 289 -14.07 9.08 6.34
CA VAL A 289 -13.25 9.26 7.54
C VAL A 289 -12.36 8.02 7.67
N VAL A 290 -11.04 8.22 7.63
CA VAL A 290 -10.07 7.13 7.65
C VAL A 290 -9.01 7.40 8.71
N PRO A 291 -8.82 6.49 9.69
CA PRO A 291 -7.81 6.62 10.74
C PRO A 291 -6.40 6.76 10.18
N GLY A 292 -5.48 7.28 10.97
CA GLY A 292 -4.07 7.41 10.60
C GLY A 292 -3.41 6.07 10.31
N ARG A 293 -2.45 6.05 9.37
CA ARG A 293 -1.70 4.85 8.98
C ARG A 293 -2.61 3.66 8.62
N THR A 294 -3.69 3.93 7.89
CA THR A 294 -4.73 2.92 7.60
C THR A 294 -5.10 2.93 6.12
N THR A 295 -5.30 1.74 5.57
CA THR A 295 -5.94 1.53 4.27
C THR A 295 -7.32 0.95 4.50
N SER A 296 -8.34 1.67 4.06
CA SER A 296 -9.74 1.26 4.18
C SER A 296 -10.31 0.96 2.80
N VAL A 297 -11.06 -0.12 2.73
CA VAL A 297 -11.75 -0.53 1.51
C VAL A 297 -13.24 -0.44 1.75
N PHE A 298 -13.93 0.31 0.91
CA PHE A 298 -15.39 0.43 0.92
C PHE A 298 -15.95 -0.24 -0.32
N VAL A 299 -17.08 -0.90 -0.18
CA VAL A 299 -17.74 -1.62 -1.24
C VAL A 299 -19.22 -1.25 -1.31
N GLU A 300 -19.77 -1.22 -2.51
CA GLU A 300 -21.19 -1.11 -2.77
C GLU A 300 -21.67 -2.48 -3.24
N PRO A 301 -22.42 -3.23 -2.39
CA PRO A 301 -23.03 -4.52 -2.79
C PRO A 301 -24.05 -4.33 -3.90
N ARG A 302 -24.24 -5.39 -4.71
CA ARG A 302 -25.31 -5.44 -5.73
C ARG A 302 -26.66 -5.76 -5.13
#